data_f11df03347e39b1612c158b70d6ddf5c
#
_entry.id   f11df03347e39b1612c158b70d6ddf5c
#
_cell.length_a   1.000
_cell.length_b   1.000
_cell.length_c   1.000
_cell.angle_alpha   90.00
_cell.angle_beta   90.00
_cell.angle_gamma   90.00
#
_symmetry.space_group_name_H-M   'P 1'
#
loop_
_entity.id
_entity.type
_entity.pdbx_description
1 polymer ?
#
loop_
_entity_poly.entity_id
_entity_poly.type
_entity_poly.pdbx_seq_one_letter_code
_entity_poly.pdbx_strand_id
1 'polypeptide(L)'
;MFDLFKAELLRFRWWAAGCVALQLVVLGFLTRVVDLAQQPLLVYRVFGAVYAAAGLLLGLYQMGGYRRPNTWLNLLHRPLAPSRIAVALLGAGAVLLAVGVLLPLLTIAGWQGGMTARVVDMRHVLLVGSAWIVSLCGYLVGAYLMLADKRQGYCAAVFLLLIVFSQATGFGAIALQLLSLAWLLAMVLVAFKPSLGTPARGAARTLVTAAPMTMTMWFALVMVGFGVEFLWIAQGSHPNNVAVPNVDGEKEIEVLDGKDLFVKGLRSSTDPEAPLWREQAAIADIDGLFPGLGEAPARNQLTNIAPMEFDDTERRVRWVFSHDTMHFEGYSLVDKRAVGTLGMAGDAPFPAPVLPVGDKLLVDRSTVYQYDQDANLVLPRARLPDGEAITGYGKAGDDFVLVGERALYFFDGRALDGSDGLLTPSLRVPVPGRIGDIQRIDAMELLDGWLLSFSFARSSYNAEGAEPWQQIVRAFDDGRSVTVARRRIARDYPQAWRYQDWFPSPVLYAVQKAAKNAFAGAMAPLPMAPAPVPRAMQVLAGALMLLSTLGALWRVRRTDLPRPARITWVLACGVLSVPALMALWAMHPARETVPDDLVAHPAMA
;
A
#
# COMPACT_ATOMS: atom_id res chain seq x y z
N MET A 1 19.58 7.26 -36.64
CA MET A 1 18.78 6.86 -35.45
C MET A 1 18.82 5.34 -35.24
N PHE A 2 18.51 4.55 -36.27
CA PHE A 2 18.48 3.09 -36.18
C PHE A 2 19.85 2.47 -35.82
N ASP A 3 20.95 2.97 -36.38
CA ASP A 3 22.30 2.45 -36.06
C ASP A 3 22.69 2.68 -34.59
N LEU A 4 22.31 3.83 -34.02
CA LEU A 4 22.54 4.11 -32.60
C LEU A 4 21.73 3.14 -31.70
N PHE A 5 20.47 2.94 -32.05
CA PHE A 5 19.59 1.98 -31.38
C PHE A 5 20.15 0.55 -31.45
N LYS A 6 20.54 0.11 -32.63
CA LYS A 6 21.14 -1.23 -32.86
C LYS A 6 22.45 -1.40 -32.09
N ALA A 7 23.31 -0.36 -32.10
CA ALA A 7 24.57 -0.39 -31.36
C ALA A 7 24.36 -0.56 -29.85
N GLU A 8 23.37 0.11 -29.28
CA GLU A 8 23.03 -0.03 -27.86
C GLU A 8 22.46 -1.42 -27.54
N LEU A 9 21.58 -1.97 -28.38
CA LEU A 9 21.10 -3.35 -28.22
C LEU A 9 22.23 -4.37 -28.21
N LEU A 10 23.17 -4.25 -29.16
CA LEU A 10 24.31 -5.15 -29.25
C LEU A 10 25.27 -5.01 -28.07
N ARG A 11 25.43 -3.78 -27.55
CA ARG A 11 26.28 -3.50 -26.39
C ARG A 11 25.79 -4.20 -25.13
N PHE A 12 24.46 -4.27 -24.92
CA PHE A 12 23.84 -4.82 -23.70
C PHE A 12 23.22 -6.20 -23.91
N ARG A 13 23.41 -6.86 -25.06
CA ARG A 13 22.81 -8.16 -25.38
C ARG A 13 23.09 -9.23 -24.33
N TRP A 14 24.32 -9.28 -23.81
CA TRP A 14 24.70 -10.27 -22.80
C TRP A 14 24.09 -10.01 -21.43
N TRP A 15 23.87 -8.74 -21.09
CA TRP A 15 23.09 -8.39 -19.90
C TRP A 15 21.65 -8.92 -20.03
N ALA A 16 20.98 -8.67 -21.14
CA ALA A 16 19.63 -9.18 -21.37
C ALA A 16 19.59 -10.71 -21.36
N ALA A 17 20.54 -11.38 -22.04
CA ALA A 17 20.62 -12.84 -22.04
C ALA A 17 20.84 -13.42 -20.63
N GLY A 18 21.70 -12.79 -19.83
CA GLY A 18 21.91 -13.17 -18.42
C GLY A 18 20.66 -13.02 -17.57
N CYS A 19 19.91 -11.91 -17.75
CA CYS A 19 18.62 -11.71 -17.06
C CYS A 19 17.59 -12.77 -17.48
N VAL A 20 17.48 -13.10 -18.76
CA VAL A 20 16.59 -14.15 -19.25
C VAL A 20 16.93 -15.50 -18.62
N ALA A 21 18.21 -15.90 -18.66
CA ALA A 21 18.65 -17.17 -18.11
C ALA A 21 18.39 -17.26 -16.60
N LEU A 22 18.75 -16.20 -15.85
CA LEU A 22 18.52 -16.15 -14.41
C LEU A 22 17.03 -16.25 -14.06
N GLN A 23 16.18 -15.48 -14.75
CA GLN A 23 14.74 -15.49 -14.49
C GLN A 23 14.10 -16.84 -14.83
N LEU A 24 14.46 -17.45 -15.97
CA LEU A 24 13.93 -18.77 -16.33
C LEU A 24 14.30 -19.84 -15.29
N VAL A 25 15.52 -19.80 -14.74
CA VAL A 25 15.93 -20.72 -13.69
C VAL A 25 15.17 -20.46 -12.39
N VAL A 26 15.16 -19.19 -11.92
CA VAL A 26 14.54 -18.83 -10.64
C VAL A 26 13.02 -19.03 -10.70
N LEU A 27 12.35 -18.50 -11.72
CA LEU A 27 10.91 -18.60 -11.87
C LEU A 27 10.48 -20.03 -12.19
N GLY A 28 11.25 -20.78 -13.01
CA GLY A 28 11.00 -22.19 -13.28
C GLY A 28 11.08 -23.07 -12.03
N PHE A 29 11.94 -22.71 -11.07
CA PHE A 29 11.97 -23.34 -9.76
C PHE A 29 10.78 -22.92 -8.87
N LEU A 30 10.56 -21.60 -8.74
CA LEU A 30 9.51 -21.05 -7.87
C LEU A 30 8.12 -21.51 -8.27
N THR A 31 7.81 -21.58 -9.57
CA THR A 31 6.49 -22.00 -10.05
C THR A 31 6.16 -23.47 -9.80
N ARG A 32 7.15 -24.30 -9.45
CA ARG A 32 6.89 -25.67 -8.97
C ARG A 32 6.33 -25.70 -7.56
N VAL A 33 6.68 -24.69 -6.74
CA VAL A 33 6.32 -24.63 -5.33
C VAL A 33 5.09 -23.75 -5.12
N VAL A 34 5.02 -22.61 -5.81
CA VAL A 34 4.02 -21.58 -5.57
C VAL A 34 3.47 -21.05 -6.90
N ASP A 35 2.18 -20.71 -6.92
CA ASP A 35 1.59 -19.95 -8.01
C ASP A 35 1.95 -18.47 -7.88
N LEU A 36 2.48 -17.86 -8.94
CA LEU A 36 2.91 -16.46 -8.92
C LEU A 36 1.75 -15.46 -8.78
N ALA A 37 0.54 -15.85 -9.16
CA ALA A 37 -0.66 -15.03 -8.98
C ALA A 37 -1.33 -15.20 -7.60
N GLN A 38 -0.89 -16.17 -6.79
CA GLN A 38 -1.41 -16.47 -5.46
C GLN A 38 -0.49 -15.93 -4.35
N GLN A 39 0.08 -14.74 -4.54
CA GLN A 39 1.08 -14.21 -3.63
C GLN A 39 0.55 -13.08 -2.74
N PRO A 40 0.99 -13.00 -1.46
CA PRO A 40 0.68 -11.89 -0.59
C PRO A 40 1.39 -10.60 -1.03
N LEU A 41 0.88 -9.47 -0.56
CA LEU A 41 1.39 -8.13 -0.88
C LEU A 41 2.90 -7.98 -0.64
N LEU A 42 3.44 -8.60 0.41
CA LEU A 42 4.88 -8.53 0.70
C LEU A 42 5.72 -9.12 -0.44
N VAL A 43 5.32 -10.29 -0.96
CA VAL A 43 6.03 -10.97 -2.05
C VAL A 43 5.93 -10.15 -3.34
N TYR A 44 4.75 -9.61 -3.65
CA TYR A 44 4.56 -8.68 -4.78
C TYR A 44 5.51 -7.47 -4.70
N ARG A 45 5.65 -6.86 -3.51
CA ARG A 45 6.58 -5.74 -3.28
C ARG A 45 8.04 -6.13 -3.46
N VAL A 46 8.45 -7.30 -2.96
CA VAL A 46 9.82 -7.81 -3.10
C VAL A 46 10.16 -8.03 -4.58
N PHE A 47 9.30 -8.69 -5.34
CA PHE A 47 9.48 -8.84 -6.78
C PHE A 47 9.50 -7.49 -7.50
N GLY A 48 8.60 -6.58 -7.15
CA GLY A 48 8.59 -5.21 -7.67
C GLY A 48 9.91 -4.47 -7.41
N ALA A 49 10.47 -4.60 -6.22
CA ALA A 49 11.76 -4.02 -5.87
C ALA A 49 12.92 -4.62 -6.69
N VAL A 50 12.91 -5.95 -6.91
CA VAL A 50 13.92 -6.63 -7.73
C VAL A 50 13.86 -6.16 -9.19
N TYR A 51 12.66 -6.06 -9.77
CA TYR A 51 12.49 -5.56 -11.15
C TYR A 51 12.85 -4.08 -11.27
N ALA A 52 12.47 -3.26 -10.28
CA ALA A 52 12.88 -1.86 -10.20
C ALA A 52 14.41 -1.73 -10.16
N ALA A 53 15.09 -2.53 -9.32
CA ALA A 53 16.54 -2.54 -9.19
C ALA A 53 17.24 -2.97 -10.49
N ALA A 54 16.74 -4.00 -11.19
CA ALA A 54 17.28 -4.44 -12.46
C ALA A 54 17.21 -3.32 -13.52
N GLY A 55 16.06 -2.65 -13.61
CA GLY A 55 15.91 -1.47 -14.47
C GLY A 55 16.84 -0.33 -14.07
N LEU A 56 16.90 0.01 -12.77
CA LEU A 56 17.76 1.05 -12.23
C LEU A 56 19.23 0.82 -12.61
N LEU A 57 19.73 -0.39 -12.41
CA LEU A 57 21.12 -0.74 -12.74
C LEU A 57 21.40 -0.60 -14.24
N LEU A 58 20.48 -1.04 -15.12
CA LEU A 58 20.63 -0.83 -16.56
C LEU A 58 20.67 0.67 -16.91
N GLY A 59 19.78 1.48 -16.33
CA GLY A 59 19.74 2.93 -16.58
C GLY A 59 21.00 3.63 -16.11
N LEU A 60 21.48 3.30 -14.90
CA LEU A 60 22.73 3.82 -14.35
C LEU A 60 23.92 3.46 -15.24
N TYR A 61 24.04 2.21 -15.66
CA TYR A 61 25.18 1.73 -16.41
C TYR A 61 25.17 2.28 -17.86
N GLN A 62 24.02 2.27 -18.53
CA GLN A 62 23.89 2.78 -19.90
C GLN A 62 24.17 4.29 -19.95
N MET A 63 23.44 5.10 -19.17
CA MET A 63 23.58 6.56 -19.20
C MET A 63 24.87 7.04 -18.52
N GLY A 64 25.34 6.31 -17.51
CA GLY A 64 26.64 6.57 -16.87
C GLY A 64 27.83 6.48 -17.83
N GLY A 65 27.76 5.55 -18.80
CA GLY A 65 28.75 5.45 -19.87
C GLY A 65 28.86 6.70 -20.76
N TYR A 66 27.78 7.46 -20.88
CA TYR A 66 27.73 8.71 -21.66
C TYR A 66 28.04 9.96 -20.84
N ARG A 67 28.08 9.88 -19.53
CA ARG A 67 28.30 11.06 -18.65
C ARG A 67 29.70 11.68 -18.77
N ARG A 68 30.66 10.98 -19.36
CA ARG A 68 32.00 11.53 -19.62
C ARG A 68 31.89 12.70 -20.61
N PRO A 69 32.49 13.89 -20.31
CA PRO A 69 32.28 15.10 -21.12
C PRO A 69 32.49 14.90 -22.63
N ASN A 70 33.58 14.27 -23.01
CA ASN A 70 33.89 13.99 -24.42
C ASN A 70 32.89 13.03 -25.09
N THR A 71 32.42 12.01 -24.36
CA THR A 71 31.46 11.05 -24.90
C THR A 71 30.09 11.70 -25.07
N TRP A 72 29.65 12.54 -24.12
CA TRP A 72 28.40 13.28 -24.19
C TRP A 72 28.39 14.28 -25.35
N LEU A 73 29.43 15.09 -25.49
CA LEU A 73 29.58 16.04 -26.61
C LEU A 73 29.59 15.31 -27.96
N ASN A 74 30.38 14.23 -28.10
CA ASN A 74 30.43 13.45 -29.32
C ASN A 74 29.06 12.83 -29.68
N LEU A 75 28.24 12.46 -28.70
CA LEU A 75 26.89 11.98 -28.93
C LEU A 75 25.97 13.09 -29.49
N LEU A 76 26.08 14.31 -28.98
CA LEU A 76 25.25 15.46 -29.37
C LEU A 76 25.71 16.13 -30.67
N HIS A 77 26.98 15.96 -31.08
CA HIS A 77 27.49 16.43 -32.36
C HIS A 77 27.07 15.55 -33.55
N ARG A 78 26.39 14.43 -33.31
CA ARG A 78 25.82 13.66 -34.40
C ARG A 78 24.76 14.48 -35.15
N PRO A 79 24.56 14.32 -36.46
CA PRO A 79 23.58 15.06 -37.26
C PRO A 79 22.14 14.57 -36.98
N LEU A 80 21.76 14.52 -35.70
CA LEU A 80 20.46 14.07 -35.21
C LEU A 80 19.95 15.03 -34.14
N ALA A 81 18.65 15.32 -34.15
CA ALA A 81 18.03 16.10 -33.08
C ALA A 81 18.19 15.40 -31.72
N PRO A 82 18.48 16.11 -30.62
CA PRO A 82 18.65 15.53 -29.29
C PRO A 82 17.49 14.62 -28.85
N SER A 83 16.25 14.98 -29.20
CA SER A 83 15.08 14.15 -28.94
C SER A 83 15.12 12.78 -29.64
N ARG A 84 15.62 12.73 -30.89
CA ARG A 84 15.79 11.47 -31.63
C ARG A 84 16.89 10.60 -31.04
N ILE A 85 17.95 11.21 -30.51
CA ILE A 85 19.01 10.52 -29.78
C ILE A 85 18.43 9.92 -28.48
N ALA A 86 17.69 10.72 -27.71
CA ALA A 86 17.03 10.27 -26.49
C ALA A 86 16.10 9.08 -26.76
N VAL A 87 15.24 9.18 -27.78
CA VAL A 87 14.33 8.08 -28.17
C VAL A 87 15.08 6.82 -28.57
N ALA A 88 16.21 6.94 -29.30
CA ALA A 88 17.01 5.78 -29.68
C ALA A 88 17.63 5.07 -28.46
N LEU A 89 18.18 5.83 -27.51
CA LEU A 89 18.80 5.26 -26.31
C LEU A 89 17.75 4.67 -25.35
N LEU A 90 16.69 5.42 -25.06
CA LEU A 90 15.62 4.98 -24.16
C LEU A 90 14.83 3.81 -24.75
N GLY A 91 14.58 3.84 -26.08
CA GLY A 91 13.95 2.74 -26.78
C GLY A 91 14.78 1.45 -26.76
N ALA A 92 16.11 1.55 -26.91
CA ALA A 92 17.00 0.40 -26.75
C ALA A 92 16.92 -0.20 -25.34
N GLY A 93 16.93 0.65 -24.29
CA GLY A 93 16.74 0.21 -22.91
C GLY A 93 15.38 -0.48 -22.69
N ALA A 94 14.30 0.09 -23.25
CA ALA A 94 12.97 -0.50 -23.17
C ALA A 94 12.88 -1.88 -23.83
N VAL A 95 13.50 -2.07 -24.99
CA VAL A 95 13.56 -3.38 -25.67
C VAL A 95 14.42 -4.37 -24.90
N LEU A 96 15.56 -3.95 -24.34
CA LEU A 96 16.39 -4.81 -23.50
C LEU A 96 15.63 -5.31 -22.27
N LEU A 97 14.83 -4.44 -21.64
CA LEU A 97 13.96 -4.82 -20.51
C LEU A 97 12.79 -5.69 -20.96
N ALA A 98 12.22 -5.45 -22.14
CA ALA A 98 11.19 -6.34 -22.67
C ALA A 98 11.75 -7.76 -22.89
N VAL A 99 12.93 -7.89 -23.46
CA VAL A 99 13.59 -9.19 -23.62
C VAL A 99 13.99 -9.77 -22.27
N GLY A 100 14.58 -8.97 -21.39
CA GLY A 100 15.10 -9.43 -20.10
C GLY A 100 14.04 -9.73 -19.04
N VAL A 101 12.86 -9.12 -19.10
CA VAL A 101 11.80 -9.23 -18.08
C VAL A 101 10.51 -9.81 -18.65
N LEU A 102 9.96 -9.18 -19.70
CA LEU A 102 8.67 -9.56 -20.27
C LEU A 102 8.70 -10.97 -20.88
N LEU A 103 9.71 -11.27 -21.68
CA LEU A 103 9.82 -12.55 -22.38
C LEU A 103 9.91 -13.75 -21.43
N PRO A 104 10.79 -13.79 -20.41
CA PRO A 104 10.82 -14.92 -19.46
C PRO A 104 9.51 -15.10 -18.70
N LEU A 105 8.89 -14.01 -18.25
CA LEU A 105 7.62 -14.07 -17.51
C LEU A 105 6.48 -14.63 -18.38
N LEU A 106 6.37 -14.19 -19.65
CA LEU A 106 5.40 -14.74 -20.60
C LEU A 106 5.68 -16.22 -20.90
N THR A 107 6.95 -16.61 -21.02
CA THR A 107 7.33 -18.02 -21.22
C THR A 107 6.90 -18.88 -20.04
N ILE A 108 7.12 -18.40 -18.81
CA ILE A 108 6.72 -19.12 -17.61
C ILE A 108 5.20 -19.17 -17.45
N ALA A 109 4.48 -18.07 -17.72
CA ALA A 109 3.01 -18.07 -17.70
C ALA A 109 2.44 -19.05 -18.74
N GLY A 110 3.00 -19.07 -19.96
CA GLY A 110 2.62 -20.04 -20.98
C GLY A 110 2.92 -21.49 -20.59
N TRP A 111 4.06 -21.72 -19.92
CA TRP A 111 4.39 -23.02 -19.36
C TRP A 111 3.40 -23.46 -18.28
N GLN A 112 3.05 -22.54 -17.37
CA GLN A 112 2.06 -22.85 -16.31
C GLN A 112 0.71 -23.24 -16.92
N GLY A 113 0.18 -22.48 -17.86
CA GLY A 113 -1.12 -22.76 -18.47
C GLY A 113 -1.17 -24.00 -19.34
N GLY A 114 -0.03 -24.35 -20.01
CA GLY A 114 0.01 -25.47 -20.95
C GLY A 114 0.49 -26.80 -20.36
N MET A 115 1.30 -26.75 -19.28
CA MET A 115 2.04 -27.92 -18.80
C MET A 115 1.83 -28.22 -17.31
N THR A 116 1.02 -27.43 -16.60
CA THR A 116 0.77 -27.62 -15.17
C THR A 116 -0.72 -27.57 -14.86
N ALA A 117 -1.12 -28.11 -13.71
CA ALA A 117 -2.47 -28.00 -13.17
C ALA A 117 -2.66 -26.64 -12.44
N ARG A 118 -2.44 -25.54 -13.16
CA ARG A 118 -2.55 -24.18 -12.65
C ARG A 118 -3.46 -23.37 -13.56
N VAL A 119 -4.30 -22.54 -12.96
CA VAL A 119 -5.16 -21.62 -13.70
C VAL A 119 -4.36 -20.38 -14.07
N VAL A 120 -4.25 -20.11 -15.38
CA VAL A 120 -3.63 -18.88 -15.89
C VAL A 120 -4.74 -17.95 -16.36
N ASP A 121 -4.91 -16.85 -15.67
CA ASP A 121 -5.93 -15.83 -15.91
C ASP A 121 -5.32 -14.47 -16.24
N MET A 122 -6.16 -13.45 -16.46
CA MET A 122 -5.74 -12.07 -16.77
C MET A 122 -4.77 -11.50 -15.73
N ARG A 123 -4.79 -11.95 -14.48
CA ARG A 123 -3.85 -11.48 -13.44
C ARG A 123 -2.41 -11.77 -13.80
N HIS A 124 -2.13 -12.91 -14.43
CA HIS A 124 -0.78 -13.27 -14.88
C HIS A 124 -0.29 -12.26 -15.93
N VAL A 125 -1.13 -11.87 -16.87
CA VAL A 125 -0.79 -10.86 -17.89
C VAL A 125 -0.57 -9.49 -17.24
N LEU A 126 -1.41 -9.10 -16.28
CA LEU A 126 -1.25 -7.85 -15.53
C LEU A 126 0.03 -7.84 -14.68
N LEU A 127 0.39 -8.96 -14.05
CA LEU A 127 1.65 -9.10 -13.30
C LEU A 127 2.87 -8.97 -14.21
N VAL A 128 2.84 -9.61 -15.38
CA VAL A 128 3.89 -9.49 -16.40
C VAL A 128 4.03 -8.05 -16.88
N GLY A 129 2.92 -7.39 -17.18
CA GLY A 129 2.88 -5.97 -17.56
C GLY A 129 3.40 -5.06 -16.44
N SER A 130 2.95 -5.30 -15.21
CA SER A 130 3.41 -4.57 -14.01
C SER A 130 4.93 -4.69 -13.83
N ALA A 131 5.48 -5.90 -13.87
CA ALA A 131 6.92 -6.13 -13.72
C ALA A 131 7.74 -5.37 -14.78
N TRP A 132 7.27 -5.36 -16.03
CA TRP A 132 7.93 -4.62 -17.10
C TRP A 132 7.82 -3.10 -16.89
N ILE A 133 6.64 -2.55 -16.56
CA ILE A 133 6.46 -1.12 -16.30
C ILE A 133 7.31 -0.68 -15.11
N VAL A 134 7.34 -1.45 -14.02
CA VAL A 134 8.18 -1.18 -12.84
C VAL A 134 9.67 -1.18 -13.21
N SER A 135 10.11 -2.12 -14.02
CA SER A 135 11.51 -2.15 -14.51
C SER A 135 11.84 -0.95 -15.40
N LEU A 136 10.90 -0.49 -16.24
CA LEU A 136 11.03 0.74 -17.02
C LEU A 136 11.11 1.99 -16.12
N CYS A 137 10.30 2.06 -15.08
CA CYS A 137 10.39 3.14 -14.10
C CYS A 137 11.76 3.15 -13.42
N GLY A 138 12.27 2.00 -12.98
CA GLY A 138 13.62 1.86 -12.45
C GLY A 138 14.70 2.34 -13.43
N TYR A 139 14.59 1.92 -14.68
CA TYR A 139 15.49 2.34 -15.75
C TYR A 139 15.49 3.86 -15.95
N LEU A 140 14.33 4.50 -16.00
CA LEU A 140 14.22 5.95 -16.16
C LEU A 140 14.76 6.70 -14.94
N VAL A 141 14.57 6.17 -13.72
CA VAL A 141 15.20 6.71 -12.50
C VAL A 141 16.72 6.64 -12.62
N GLY A 142 17.28 5.50 -13.03
CA GLY A 142 18.73 5.35 -13.27
C GLY A 142 19.27 6.31 -14.33
N ALA A 143 18.53 6.43 -15.44
CA ALA A 143 18.86 7.37 -16.49
C ALA A 143 18.83 8.83 -16.01
N TYR A 144 17.80 9.22 -15.25
CA TYR A 144 17.68 10.56 -14.70
C TYR A 144 18.79 10.88 -13.70
N LEU A 145 19.13 9.95 -12.81
CA LEU A 145 20.26 10.07 -11.85
C LEU A 145 21.59 10.39 -12.56
N MET A 146 21.80 9.81 -13.75
CA MET A 146 23.02 10.06 -14.52
C MET A 146 22.96 11.36 -15.32
N LEU A 147 21.80 11.78 -15.82
CA LEU A 147 21.64 12.95 -16.68
C LEU A 147 21.38 14.25 -15.91
N ALA A 148 20.74 14.18 -14.76
CA ALA A 148 20.43 15.34 -13.94
C ALA A 148 21.64 15.86 -13.16
N ASP A 149 21.52 17.10 -12.67
CA ASP A 149 22.46 17.65 -11.69
C ASP A 149 22.48 16.75 -10.43
N LYS A 150 23.67 16.56 -9.84
CA LYS A 150 23.85 15.74 -8.64
C LYS A 150 22.93 16.13 -7.49
N ARG A 151 22.56 17.42 -7.38
CA ARG A 151 21.65 17.94 -6.35
C ARG A 151 20.17 17.59 -6.59
N GLN A 152 19.81 17.23 -7.82
CA GLN A 152 18.42 17.00 -8.22
C GLN A 152 18.15 15.55 -8.61
N GLY A 153 19.18 14.79 -8.96
CA GLY A 153 19.04 13.43 -9.49
C GLY A 153 18.24 12.51 -8.58
N TYR A 154 18.48 12.56 -7.27
CA TYR A 154 17.84 11.67 -6.32
C TYR A 154 16.32 11.83 -6.18
N CYS A 155 15.74 12.97 -6.60
CA CYS A 155 14.29 13.16 -6.48
C CYS A 155 13.46 12.18 -7.34
N ALA A 156 14.06 11.58 -8.36
CA ALA A 156 13.37 10.56 -9.15
C ALA A 156 13.14 9.24 -8.36
N ALA A 157 13.94 8.98 -7.33
CA ALA A 157 13.80 7.77 -6.51
C ALA A 157 12.45 7.70 -5.75
N VAL A 158 11.80 8.86 -5.53
CA VAL A 158 10.47 8.89 -4.88
C VAL A 158 9.44 8.07 -5.64
N PHE A 159 9.54 7.99 -6.97
CA PHE A 159 8.62 7.18 -7.76
C PHE A 159 8.78 5.68 -7.50
N LEU A 160 10.01 5.20 -7.29
CA LEU A 160 10.24 3.80 -6.91
C LEU A 160 9.68 3.51 -5.51
N LEU A 161 9.86 4.44 -4.57
CA LEU A 161 9.24 4.31 -3.25
C LEU A 161 7.71 4.27 -3.35
N LEU A 162 7.11 5.16 -4.14
CA LEU A 162 5.66 5.17 -4.36
C LEU A 162 5.16 3.85 -4.98
N ILE A 163 5.84 3.32 -5.98
CA ILE A 163 5.44 2.09 -6.69
C ILE A 163 5.61 0.86 -5.78
N VAL A 164 6.75 0.72 -5.11
CA VAL A 164 7.10 -0.47 -4.33
C VAL A 164 6.36 -0.51 -3.00
N PHE A 165 6.21 0.63 -2.32
CA PHE A 165 5.59 0.69 -0.99
C PHE A 165 4.11 1.07 -1.00
N SER A 166 3.50 1.31 -2.17
CA SER A 166 2.04 1.52 -2.24
C SER A 166 1.27 0.27 -1.82
N GLN A 167 0.04 0.47 -1.39
CA GLN A 167 -0.92 -0.62 -1.15
C GLN A 167 -1.75 -0.95 -2.39
N ALA A 168 -1.51 -0.28 -3.50
CA ALA A 168 -2.22 -0.51 -4.74
C ALA A 168 -1.74 -1.83 -5.39
N THR A 169 -2.66 -2.73 -5.67
CA THR A 169 -2.35 -4.09 -6.16
C THR A 169 -3.28 -4.58 -7.27
N GLY A 170 -4.17 -3.73 -7.76
CA GLY A 170 -5.05 -4.02 -8.88
C GLY A 170 -4.84 -3.04 -10.04
N PHE A 171 -5.92 -2.67 -10.71
CA PHE A 171 -5.87 -1.64 -11.76
C PHE A 171 -5.32 -0.30 -11.27
N GLY A 172 -5.53 0.05 -9.99
CA GLY A 172 -4.93 1.22 -9.37
C GLY A 172 -3.40 1.17 -9.35
N ALA A 173 -2.80 -0.01 -9.15
CA ALA A 173 -1.35 -0.19 -9.22
C ALA A 173 -0.83 0.08 -10.64
N ILE A 174 -1.50 -0.49 -11.66
CA ILE A 174 -1.12 -0.26 -13.06
C ILE A 174 -1.24 1.22 -13.43
N ALA A 175 -2.34 1.88 -13.01
CA ALA A 175 -2.53 3.32 -13.23
C ALA A 175 -1.41 4.16 -12.58
N LEU A 176 -1.06 3.87 -11.32
CA LEU A 176 0.03 4.54 -10.61
C LEU A 176 1.38 4.33 -11.29
N GLN A 177 1.66 3.09 -11.76
CA GLN A 177 2.88 2.75 -12.48
C GLN A 177 2.98 3.48 -13.82
N LEU A 178 1.89 3.54 -14.61
CA LEU A 178 1.84 4.25 -15.88
C LEU A 178 2.00 5.77 -15.71
N LEU A 179 1.34 6.38 -14.69
CA LEU A 179 1.51 7.79 -14.36
C LEU A 179 2.96 8.09 -13.93
N SER A 180 3.54 7.22 -13.13
CA SER A 180 4.95 7.34 -12.72
C SER A 180 5.89 7.22 -13.91
N LEU A 181 5.65 6.27 -14.81
CA LEU A 181 6.42 6.08 -16.04
C LEU A 181 6.38 7.33 -16.93
N ALA A 182 5.17 7.89 -17.15
CA ALA A 182 4.99 9.10 -17.96
C ALA A 182 5.71 10.30 -17.34
N TRP A 183 5.62 10.47 -16.02
CA TRP A 183 6.31 11.56 -15.33
C TRP A 183 7.83 11.41 -15.37
N LEU A 184 8.35 10.20 -15.10
CA LEU A 184 9.78 9.91 -15.18
C LEU A 184 10.32 10.11 -16.59
N LEU A 185 9.57 9.71 -17.62
CA LEU A 185 9.93 9.98 -19.01
C LEU A 185 10.04 11.49 -19.28
N ALA A 186 9.07 12.29 -18.80
CA ALA A 186 9.13 13.74 -18.91
C ALA A 186 10.37 14.30 -18.19
N MET A 187 10.70 13.82 -16.98
CA MET A 187 11.91 14.20 -16.24
C MET A 187 13.18 13.90 -17.03
N VAL A 188 13.31 12.70 -17.59
CA VAL A 188 14.48 12.32 -18.39
C VAL A 188 14.61 13.18 -19.64
N LEU A 189 13.51 13.44 -20.35
CA LEU A 189 13.51 14.30 -21.54
C LEU A 189 13.89 15.77 -21.21
N VAL A 190 13.48 16.26 -20.05
CA VAL A 190 13.89 17.60 -19.54
C VAL A 190 15.38 17.62 -19.20
N ALA A 191 15.92 16.55 -18.65
CA ALA A 191 17.34 16.42 -18.30
C ALA A 191 18.24 16.20 -19.53
N PHE A 192 17.68 15.72 -20.65
CA PHE A 192 18.42 15.42 -21.87
C PHE A 192 18.72 16.72 -22.66
N LYS A 193 19.83 17.37 -22.33
CA LYS A 193 20.23 18.69 -22.85
C LYS A 193 21.74 18.77 -23.07
N PRO A 194 22.23 19.72 -23.92
CA PRO A 194 23.65 19.83 -24.23
C PRO A 194 24.55 20.06 -23.00
N SER A 195 24.14 20.91 -22.08
CA SER A 195 24.87 21.12 -20.83
C SER A 195 24.08 20.52 -19.67
N LEU A 196 24.61 19.44 -19.09
CA LEU A 196 23.97 18.73 -17.99
C LEU A 196 23.92 19.56 -16.70
N GLY A 197 24.84 20.53 -16.52
CA GLY A 197 24.91 21.37 -15.31
C GLY A 197 23.99 22.60 -15.34
N THR A 198 23.34 22.95 -16.49
CA THR A 198 22.47 24.12 -16.54
C THR A 198 21.08 23.78 -15.95
N PRO A 199 20.47 24.68 -15.15
CA PRO A 199 19.12 24.44 -14.65
C PRO A 199 18.08 24.40 -15.78
N ALA A 200 16.98 23.71 -15.53
CA ALA A 200 15.85 23.68 -16.46
C ALA A 200 15.21 25.08 -16.53
N ARG A 201 15.03 25.59 -17.75
CA ARG A 201 14.37 26.89 -18.00
C ARG A 201 12.92 26.67 -18.45
N GLY A 202 11.99 27.51 -17.95
CA GLY A 202 10.57 27.45 -18.26
C GLY A 202 9.73 26.80 -17.15
N ALA A 203 8.52 27.33 -16.93
CA ALA A 203 7.65 26.95 -15.80
C ALA A 203 7.30 25.45 -15.79
N ALA A 204 6.89 24.90 -16.93
CA ALA A 204 6.55 23.46 -17.03
C ALA A 204 7.74 22.54 -16.72
N ARG A 205 8.92 22.85 -17.25
CA ARG A 205 10.14 22.07 -17.00
C ARG A 205 10.57 22.14 -15.52
N THR A 206 10.42 23.31 -14.90
CA THR A 206 10.71 23.47 -13.46
C THR A 206 9.71 22.67 -12.64
N LEU A 207 8.42 22.69 -12.97
CA LEU A 207 7.38 21.95 -12.26
C LEU A 207 7.64 20.43 -12.29
N VAL A 208 8.01 19.88 -13.45
CA VAL A 208 8.32 18.45 -13.63
C VAL A 208 9.41 17.98 -12.66
N THR A 209 10.34 18.85 -12.28
CA THR A 209 11.41 18.54 -11.32
C THR A 209 11.07 18.93 -9.89
N ALA A 210 10.42 20.10 -9.71
CA ALA A 210 10.13 20.66 -8.38
C ALA A 210 9.11 19.85 -7.60
N ALA A 211 8.09 19.30 -8.26
CA ALA A 211 7.07 18.50 -7.60
C ALA A 211 7.65 17.21 -7.00
N PRO A 212 8.38 16.35 -7.75
CA PRO A 212 9.05 15.19 -7.17
C PRO A 212 10.09 15.56 -6.11
N MET A 213 10.82 16.67 -6.30
CA MET A 213 11.78 17.16 -5.30
C MET A 213 11.09 17.49 -3.98
N THR A 214 9.97 18.22 -4.03
CA THR A 214 9.20 18.57 -2.84
C THR A 214 8.65 17.32 -2.13
N MET A 215 8.16 16.35 -2.90
CA MET A 215 7.69 15.08 -2.36
C MET A 215 8.83 14.27 -1.74
N THR A 216 10.00 14.25 -2.37
CA THR A 216 11.21 13.62 -1.83
C THR A 216 11.65 14.24 -0.50
N MET A 217 11.59 15.58 -0.40
CA MET A 217 11.92 16.29 0.85
C MET A 217 10.93 15.99 1.96
N TRP A 218 9.64 15.90 1.63
CA TRP A 218 8.63 15.46 2.59
C TRP A 218 8.89 14.03 3.06
N PHE A 219 9.16 13.11 2.14
CA PHE A 219 9.51 11.73 2.47
C PHE A 219 10.78 11.64 3.33
N ALA A 220 11.78 12.47 3.04
CA ALA A 220 13.01 12.52 3.85
C ALA A 220 12.73 12.98 5.29
N LEU A 221 11.83 13.95 5.49
CA LEU A 221 11.42 14.37 6.83
C LEU A 221 10.69 13.26 7.58
N VAL A 222 9.80 12.54 6.90
CA VAL A 222 9.13 11.36 7.46
C VAL A 222 10.14 10.29 7.85
N MET A 223 11.13 10.01 6.99
CA MET A 223 12.20 9.04 7.29
C MET A 223 13.09 9.48 8.45
N VAL A 224 13.34 10.78 8.62
CA VAL A 224 14.01 11.30 9.83
C VAL A 224 13.19 11.02 11.08
N GLY A 225 11.85 11.19 11.01
CA GLY A 225 10.92 10.81 12.07
C GLY A 225 11.08 9.34 12.46
N PHE A 226 11.02 8.43 11.48
CA PHE A 226 11.26 6.99 11.73
C PHE A 226 12.66 6.70 12.29
N GLY A 227 13.68 7.42 11.83
CA GLY A 227 15.02 7.29 12.39
C GLY A 227 15.10 7.66 13.87
N VAL A 228 14.42 8.74 14.27
CA VAL A 228 14.29 9.16 15.67
C VAL A 228 13.51 8.12 16.49
N GLU A 229 12.44 7.55 15.92
CA GLU A 229 11.69 6.46 16.56
C GLU A 229 12.56 5.23 16.77
N PHE A 230 13.33 4.85 15.78
CA PHE A 230 14.26 3.72 15.89
C PHE A 230 15.28 3.93 17.03
N LEU A 231 15.81 5.15 17.17
CA LEU A 231 16.70 5.49 18.29
C LEU A 231 15.98 5.42 19.63
N TRP A 232 14.72 5.87 19.70
CA TRP A 232 13.89 5.78 20.89
C TRP A 232 13.59 4.34 21.27
N ILE A 233 13.29 3.46 20.29
CA ILE A 233 13.15 2.01 20.48
C ILE A 233 14.47 1.42 21.04
N ALA A 234 15.60 1.80 20.47
CA ALA A 234 16.91 1.32 20.90
C ALA A 234 17.28 1.76 22.34
N GLN A 235 16.76 2.90 22.81
CA GLN A 235 16.90 3.34 24.20
C GLN A 235 16.04 2.54 25.20
N GLY A 236 15.11 1.70 24.73
CA GLY A 236 14.26 0.86 25.60
C GLY A 236 13.08 1.56 26.26
N SER A 237 12.92 2.89 26.10
CA SER A 237 11.82 3.66 26.71
C SER A 237 10.60 3.83 25.79
N HIS A 238 10.62 3.24 24.61
CA HIS A 238 9.52 3.27 23.66
C HIS A 238 8.34 2.45 24.18
N PRO A 239 7.07 2.87 23.99
CA PRO A 239 5.88 2.15 24.47
C PRO A 239 5.82 0.68 24.06
N ASN A 240 6.37 0.31 22.88
CA ASN A 240 6.43 -1.08 22.43
C ASN A 240 7.45 -1.94 23.21
N ASN A 241 8.41 -1.34 23.93
CA ASN A 241 9.46 -2.03 24.66
C ASN A 241 9.18 -2.11 26.16
N VAL A 242 8.16 -1.41 26.63
CA VAL A 242 7.82 -1.39 28.07
C VAL A 242 7.23 -2.76 28.44
N ALA A 243 7.85 -3.45 29.39
CA ALA A 243 7.43 -4.77 29.83
C ALA A 243 6.04 -4.76 30.49
N VAL A 244 5.70 -3.65 31.18
CA VAL A 244 4.37 -3.43 31.78
C VAL A 244 3.79 -2.18 31.14
N PRO A 245 2.74 -2.29 30.33
CA PRO A 245 2.08 -1.14 29.72
C PRO A 245 1.52 -0.17 30.77
N ASN A 246 1.37 1.10 30.36
CA ASN A 246 0.70 2.08 31.22
C ASN A 246 -0.74 1.64 31.50
N VAL A 247 -1.19 1.82 32.74
CA VAL A 247 -2.57 1.51 33.13
C VAL A 247 -3.53 2.38 32.33
N ASP A 248 -4.57 1.75 31.76
CA ASP A 248 -5.56 2.37 30.88
C ASP A 248 -4.98 2.98 29.57
N GLY A 249 -3.79 2.55 29.16
CA GLY A 249 -3.12 2.94 27.91
C GLY A 249 -3.53 2.11 26.69
N GLU A 250 -3.18 2.61 25.49
CA GLU A 250 -3.44 1.92 24.22
C GLU A 250 -2.72 0.56 24.16
N LYS A 251 -1.49 0.47 24.68
CA LYS A 251 -0.70 -0.76 24.72
C LYS A 251 -1.26 -1.80 25.69
N GLU A 252 -1.90 -1.36 26.75
CA GLU A 252 -2.56 -2.27 27.65
C GLU A 252 -3.71 -3.03 26.97
N ILE A 253 -4.45 -2.38 26.05
CA ILE A 253 -5.51 -3.03 25.25
C ILE A 253 -4.97 -4.17 24.37
N GLU A 254 -3.75 -4.06 23.89
CA GLU A 254 -3.13 -5.10 23.06
C GLU A 254 -2.71 -6.34 23.88
N VAL A 255 -2.38 -6.16 25.14
CA VAL A 255 -1.81 -7.19 26.02
C VAL A 255 -2.86 -7.87 26.89
N LEU A 256 -3.87 -7.13 27.33
CA LEU A 256 -4.93 -7.68 28.20
C LEU A 256 -5.79 -8.69 27.45
N ASP A 257 -6.22 -9.71 28.16
CA ASP A 257 -7.23 -10.62 27.65
C ASP A 257 -8.65 -9.97 27.70
N GLY A 258 -9.62 -10.64 27.09
CA GLY A 258 -11.00 -10.14 27.05
C GLY A 258 -11.64 -10.00 28.43
N LYS A 259 -11.29 -10.89 29.38
CA LYS A 259 -11.80 -10.88 30.76
C LYS A 259 -11.40 -9.59 31.47
N ASP A 260 -10.12 -9.27 31.43
CA ASP A 260 -9.59 -8.06 32.05
C ASP A 260 -10.15 -6.78 31.41
N LEU A 261 -10.35 -6.80 30.09
CA LEU A 261 -10.96 -5.67 29.36
C LEU A 261 -12.42 -5.44 29.78
N PHE A 262 -13.21 -6.51 29.97
CA PHE A 262 -14.57 -6.39 30.51
C PHE A 262 -14.55 -5.89 31.95
N VAL A 263 -13.75 -6.50 32.82
CA VAL A 263 -13.65 -6.09 34.23
C VAL A 263 -13.28 -4.61 34.38
N LYS A 264 -12.30 -4.13 33.59
CA LYS A 264 -11.89 -2.72 33.60
C LYS A 264 -12.96 -1.80 33.00
N GLY A 265 -13.51 -2.18 31.83
CA GLY A 265 -14.52 -1.38 31.15
C GLY A 265 -15.79 -1.17 31.99
N LEU A 266 -16.26 -2.23 32.63
CA LEU A 266 -17.45 -2.20 33.49
C LEU A 266 -17.28 -1.42 34.81
N ARG A 267 -16.05 -1.05 35.21
CA ARG A 267 -15.85 -0.15 36.38
C ARG A 267 -16.48 1.22 36.17
N SER A 268 -16.60 1.68 34.92
CA SER A 268 -17.23 2.95 34.56
C SER A 268 -18.75 2.87 34.38
N SER A 269 -19.33 1.68 34.51
CA SER A 269 -20.75 1.45 34.32
C SER A 269 -21.56 1.91 35.55
N THR A 270 -22.71 2.51 35.27
CA THR A 270 -23.73 2.86 36.28
C THR A 270 -24.90 1.87 36.28
N ASP A 271 -24.81 0.83 35.46
CA ASP A 271 -25.83 -0.20 35.35
C ASP A 271 -25.88 -1.03 36.64
N PRO A 272 -27.05 -1.33 37.21
CA PRO A 272 -27.20 -2.14 38.41
C PRO A 272 -26.60 -3.56 38.28
N GLU A 273 -26.59 -4.14 37.09
CA GLU A 273 -26.08 -5.49 36.83
C GLU A 273 -24.56 -5.51 36.58
N ALA A 274 -23.91 -4.38 36.42
CA ALA A 274 -22.48 -4.30 36.13
C ALA A 274 -21.58 -5.04 37.13
N PRO A 275 -21.86 -5.07 38.45
CA PRO A 275 -21.11 -5.89 39.41
C PRO A 275 -21.20 -7.39 39.08
N LEU A 276 -22.39 -7.90 38.73
CA LEU A 276 -22.61 -9.29 38.36
C LEU A 276 -21.85 -9.65 37.08
N TRP A 277 -21.94 -8.80 36.05
CA TRP A 277 -21.20 -9.04 34.78
C TRP A 277 -19.69 -9.03 34.98
N ARG A 278 -19.14 -8.26 35.91
CA ARG A 278 -17.71 -8.30 36.27
C ARG A 278 -17.29 -9.64 36.90
N GLU A 279 -18.12 -10.19 37.75
CA GLU A 279 -17.89 -11.51 38.36
C GLU A 279 -18.00 -12.60 37.30
N GLN A 280 -19.00 -12.52 36.43
CA GLN A 280 -19.16 -13.44 35.30
C GLN A 280 -17.97 -13.35 34.34
N ALA A 281 -17.52 -12.15 33.95
CA ALA A 281 -16.40 -11.97 33.05
C ALA A 281 -15.08 -12.59 33.56
N ALA A 282 -14.89 -12.67 34.87
CA ALA A 282 -13.71 -13.27 35.47
C ALA A 282 -13.62 -14.80 35.23
N ILE A 283 -14.77 -15.46 35.03
CA ILE A 283 -14.87 -16.93 34.90
C ILE A 283 -15.38 -17.40 33.53
N ALA A 284 -16.09 -16.55 32.78
CA ALA A 284 -16.68 -16.88 31.49
C ALA A 284 -15.63 -17.07 30.41
N ASP A 285 -15.96 -17.82 29.37
CA ASP A 285 -15.22 -17.79 28.12
C ASP A 285 -15.57 -16.52 27.35
N ILE A 286 -14.54 -15.88 26.81
CA ILE A 286 -14.67 -14.61 26.08
C ILE A 286 -14.05 -14.79 24.70
N ASP A 287 -14.88 -14.60 23.69
CA ASP A 287 -14.46 -14.75 22.31
C ASP A 287 -13.98 -13.42 21.73
N GLY A 288 -12.84 -13.44 21.05
CA GLY A 288 -12.24 -12.29 20.38
C GLY A 288 -12.62 -12.23 18.91
N LEU A 289 -13.22 -11.13 18.46
CA LEU A 289 -13.54 -10.85 17.08
C LEU A 289 -12.66 -9.71 16.58
N PHE A 290 -12.00 -9.89 15.45
CA PHE A 290 -11.04 -8.91 14.93
C PHE A 290 -11.45 -8.45 13.52
N PRO A 291 -11.64 -7.13 13.31
CA PRO A 291 -11.74 -6.59 11.97
C PRO A 291 -10.39 -6.75 11.26
N GLY A 292 -10.31 -7.65 10.29
CA GLY A 292 -9.03 -7.98 9.66
C GLY A 292 -9.07 -8.21 8.15
N LEU A 293 -10.25 -8.43 7.56
CA LEU A 293 -10.42 -8.63 6.13
C LEU A 293 -10.41 -7.30 5.35
N GLY A 294 -9.50 -6.38 5.68
CA GLY A 294 -9.33 -5.13 4.92
C GLY A 294 -8.91 -5.34 3.46
N GLU A 295 -8.68 -6.58 3.06
CA GLU A 295 -8.25 -7.00 1.73
C GLU A 295 -9.28 -7.96 1.12
N ALA A 296 -10.55 -7.55 1.05
CA ALA A 296 -11.58 -8.37 0.39
C ALA A 296 -11.14 -8.70 -1.06
N PRO A 297 -11.29 -9.97 -1.49
CA PRO A 297 -10.90 -10.35 -2.84
C PRO A 297 -11.66 -9.52 -3.88
N ALA A 298 -10.92 -8.97 -4.84
CA ALA A 298 -11.49 -8.22 -5.94
C ALA A 298 -11.01 -8.80 -7.28
N ARG A 299 -11.87 -8.71 -8.29
CA ARG A 299 -11.53 -9.21 -9.63
C ARG A 299 -10.26 -8.54 -10.15
N ASN A 300 -9.35 -9.35 -10.67
CA ASN A 300 -8.04 -8.92 -11.18
C ASN A 300 -7.11 -8.27 -10.13
N GLN A 301 -7.32 -8.56 -8.86
CA GLN A 301 -6.39 -8.23 -7.80
C GLN A 301 -5.07 -9.01 -7.99
N LEU A 302 -3.92 -8.32 -7.94
CA LEU A 302 -2.60 -8.92 -8.21
C LEU A 302 -1.99 -9.62 -7.00
N THR A 303 -2.63 -9.50 -5.85
CA THR A 303 -2.19 -10.13 -4.59
C THR A 303 -3.37 -10.77 -3.88
N ASN A 304 -3.12 -11.77 -3.06
CA ASN A 304 -4.14 -12.45 -2.27
C ASN A 304 -3.76 -12.41 -0.79
N ILE A 305 -4.76 -12.29 0.10
CA ILE A 305 -4.57 -12.44 1.55
C ILE A 305 -4.20 -13.88 1.88
N ALA A 306 -4.89 -14.81 1.25
CA ALA A 306 -4.67 -16.25 1.34
C ALA A 306 -4.81 -16.87 -0.06
N PRO A 307 -4.29 -18.09 -0.27
CA PRO A 307 -4.49 -18.80 -1.52
C PRO A 307 -5.98 -18.96 -1.84
N MET A 308 -6.35 -18.65 -3.09
CA MET A 308 -7.72 -18.85 -3.59
C MET A 308 -7.84 -20.24 -4.18
N GLU A 309 -7.39 -21.25 -3.44
CA GLU A 309 -7.43 -22.65 -3.79
C GLU A 309 -7.68 -23.49 -2.54
N PHE A 310 -8.35 -24.62 -2.71
CA PHE A 310 -8.55 -25.61 -1.65
C PHE A 310 -8.57 -27.03 -2.21
N ASP A 311 -8.23 -28.00 -1.37
CA ASP A 311 -8.21 -29.41 -1.73
C ASP A 311 -9.45 -30.12 -1.17
N ASP A 312 -10.24 -30.72 -2.06
CA ASP A 312 -11.23 -31.73 -1.70
C ASP A 312 -10.50 -33.08 -1.59
N THR A 313 -10.25 -33.52 -0.35
CA THR A 313 -9.50 -34.73 -0.06
C THR A 313 -10.30 -35.99 -0.37
N GLU A 314 -11.64 -35.98 -0.28
CA GLU A 314 -12.50 -37.11 -0.57
C GLU A 314 -12.55 -37.42 -2.07
N ARG A 315 -12.74 -36.39 -2.87
CA ARG A 315 -12.77 -36.47 -4.35
C ARG A 315 -11.37 -36.44 -4.96
N ARG A 316 -10.35 -36.11 -4.17
CA ARG A 316 -8.96 -35.91 -4.63
C ARG A 316 -8.85 -34.87 -5.72
N VAL A 317 -9.56 -33.75 -5.56
CA VAL A 317 -9.58 -32.63 -6.50
C VAL A 317 -9.03 -31.39 -5.81
N ARG A 318 -8.15 -30.67 -6.51
CA ARG A 318 -7.76 -29.31 -6.15
C ARG A 318 -8.63 -28.33 -6.92
N TRP A 319 -9.32 -27.49 -6.21
CA TRP A 319 -10.11 -26.39 -6.74
C TRP A 319 -9.30 -25.10 -6.70
N VAL A 320 -9.09 -24.46 -7.87
CA VAL A 320 -8.34 -23.21 -8.01
C VAL A 320 -9.25 -22.15 -8.63
N PHE A 321 -9.38 -21.00 -7.99
CA PHE A 321 -10.27 -19.95 -8.46
C PHE A 321 -9.70 -19.22 -9.69
N SER A 322 -10.50 -19.07 -10.72
CA SER A 322 -10.22 -18.32 -11.94
C SER A 322 -10.92 -16.97 -11.92
N HIS A 323 -10.15 -15.88 -12.01
CA HIS A 323 -10.70 -14.53 -12.08
C HIS A 323 -11.32 -14.20 -13.46
N ASP A 324 -11.03 -14.99 -14.48
CA ASP A 324 -11.62 -14.79 -15.82
C ASP A 324 -13.00 -15.39 -15.89
N THR A 325 -13.16 -16.64 -15.49
CA THR A 325 -14.43 -17.37 -15.51
C THR A 325 -15.29 -17.11 -14.28
N MET A 326 -14.70 -16.63 -13.19
CA MET A 326 -15.34 -16.47 -11.87
C MET A 326 -15.89 -17.79 -11.31
N HIS A 327 -15.17 -18.89 -11.58
CA HIS A 327 -15.43 -20.24 -11.07
C HIS A 327 -14.16 -20.83 -10.45
N PHE A 328 -14.31 -21.87 -9.67
CA PHE A 328 -13.19 -22.76 -9.37
C PHE A 328 -13.00 -23.75 -10.52
N GLU A 329 -11.79 -23.94 -10.95
CA GLU A 329 -11.38 -24.96 -11.89
C GLU A 329 -10.77 -26.12 -11.14
N GLY A 330 -11.29 -27.33 -11.34
CA GLY A 330 -10.89 -28.54 -10.64
C GLY A 330 -9.80 -29.29 -11.38
N TYR A 331 -8.78 -29.71 -10.64
CA TYR A 331 -7.70 -30.55 -11.13
C TYR A 331 -7.51 -31.77 -10.22
N SER A 332 -7.44 -32.96 -10.80
CA SER A 332 -7.16 -34.20 -10.07
C SER A 332 -5.81 -34.10 -9.36
N LEU A 333 -5.77 -34.41 -8.08
CA LEU A 333 -4.53 -34.48 -7.29
C LEU A 333 -3.61 -35.64 -7.73
N VAL A 334 -4.15 -36.64 -8.44
CA VAL A 334 -3.42 -37.84 -8.85
C VAL A 334 -2.69 -37.61 -10.19
N ASP A 335 -3.43 -37.27 -11.24
CA ASP A 335 -2.92 -37.21 -12.60
C ASP A 335 -2.91 -35.78 -13.19
N LYS A 336 -3.30 -34.78 -12.39
CA LYS A 336 -3.32 -33.35 -12.75
C LYS A 336 -4.23 -33.00 -13.93
N ARG A 337 -5.17 -33.88 -14.31
CA ARG A 337 -6.14 -33.59 -15.35
C ARG A 337 -7.26 -32.69 -14.84
N ALA A 338 -7.80 -31.87 -15.73
CA ALA A 338 -8.99 -31.09 -15.44
C ALA A 338 -10.19 -32.00 -15.16
N VAL A 339 -10.92 -31.73 -14.08
CA VAL A 339 -12.08 -32.52 -13.64
C VAL A 339 -13.39 -31.81 -13.96
N GLY A 340 -13.39 -30.48 -14.02
CA GLY A 340 -14.57 -29.66 -14.26
C GLY A 340 -14.48 -28.30 -13.58
N THR A 341 -15.62 -27.61 -13.52
CA THR A 341 -15.80 -26.31 -12.89
C THR A 341 -16.74 -26.41 -11.70
N LEU A 342 -16.54 -25.54 -10.69
CA LEU A 342 -17.40 -25.43 -9.53
C LEU A 342 -17.82 -23.96 -9.39
N GLY A 343 -19.11 -23.70 -9.54
CA GLY A 343 -19.71 -22.39 -9.43
C GLY A 343 -20.74 -22.31 -8.30
N MET A 344 -21.38 -21.14 -8.19
CA MET A 344 -22.46 -20.91 -7.23
C MET A 344 -23.71 -21.68 -7.66
N ALA A 345 -24.34 -22.41 -6.73
CA ALA A 345 -25.59 -23.16 -6.95
C ALA A 345 -25.53 -24.10 -8.18
N GLY A 346 -24.38 -24.72 -8.43
CA GLY A 346 -24.10 -25.60 -9.55
C GLY A 346 -23.03 -25.02 -10.48
N ASP A 347 -23.41 -24.29 -11.50
CA ASP A 347 -22.48 -23.79 -12.52
C ASP A 347 -22.61 -22.26 -12.80
N ALA A 348 -23.25 -21.52 -11.88
CA ALA A 348 -23.32 -20.07 -12.02
C ALA A 348 -22.00 -19.42 -11.57
N PRO A 349 -21.51 -18.38 -12.28
CA PRO A 349 -20.31 -17.68 -11.86
C PRO A 349 -20.52 -16.97 -10.53
N PHE A 350 -19.49 -16.92 -9.68
CA PHE A 350 -19.54 -16.11 -8.47
C PHE A 350 -19.61 -14.61 -8.79
N PRO A 351 -20.39 -13.83 -8.05
CA PRO A 351 -20.54 -12.39 -8.31
C PRO A 351 -19.27 -11.60 -8.01
N ALA A 352 -18.45 -12.11 -7.10
CA ALA A 352 -17.13 -11.58 -6.73
C ALA A 352 -16.16 -12.75 -6.49
N PRO A 353 -14.83 -12.52 -6.54
CA PRO A 353 -13.86 -13.55 -6.20
C PRO A 353 -14.08 -14.04 -4.77
N VAL A 354 -13.96 -15.34 -4.56
CA VAL A 354 -14.20 -15.99 -3.27
C VAL A 354 -12.90 -16.53 -2.68
N LEU A 355 -12.76 -16.35 -1.38
CA LEU A 355 -11.63 -16.79 -0.58
C LEU A 355 -12.04 -18.00 0.27
N PRO A 356 -11.33 -19.14 0.19
CA PRO A 356 -11.54 -20.25 1.10
C PRO A 356 -11.21 -19.89 2.54
N VAL A 357 -12.10 -20.28 3.46
CA VAL A 357 -11.98 -20.02 4.89
C VAL A 357 -12.28 -21.32 5.65
N GLY A 358 -11.25 -21.91 6.22
CA GLY A 358 -11.39 -23.26 6.80
C GLY A 358 -11.69 -24.32 5.73
N ASP A 359 -12.29 -25.42 6.15
CA ASP A 359 -12.41 -26.61 5.30
C ASP A 359 -13.59 -26.59 4.32
N LYS A 360 -14.65 -25.81 4.65
CA LYS A 360 -15.92 -25.86 3.89
C LYS A 360 -16.53 -24.48 3.59
N LEU A 361 -15.98 -23.42 4.13
CA LEU A 361 -16.52 -22.07 3.93
C LEU A 361 -15.73 -21.30 2.89
N LEU A 362 -16.47 -20.56 2.08
CA LEU A 362 -15.93 -19.62 1.09
C LEU A 362 -16.53 -18.24 1.38
N VAL A 363 -15.75 -17.19 1.28
CA VAL A 363 -16.18 -15.83 1.60
C VAL A 363 -15.85 -14.88 0.45
N ASP A 364 -16.84 -14.14 -0.03
CA ASP A 364 -16.63 -12.96 -0.85
C ASP A 364 -16.77 -11.67 -0.02
N ARG A 365 -16.90 -10.53 -0.68
CA ARG A 365 -17.00 -9.24 -0.01
C ARG A 365 -18.24 -9.09 0.88
N SER A 366 -19.33 -9.81 0.60
CA SER A 366 -20.63 -9.63 1.25
C SER A 366 -21.35 -10.91 1.61
N THR A 367 -20.86 -12.04 1.12
CA THR A 367 -21.56 -13.34 1.21
C THR A 367 -20.60 -14.42 1.70
N VAL A 368 -21.11 -15.27 2.57
CA VAL A 368 -20.48 -16.53 2.98
C VAL A 368 -21.20 -17.66 2.26
N TYR A 369 -20.41 -18.54 1.66
CA TYR A 369 -20.87 -19.73 0.98
C TYR A 369 -20.36 -20.97 1.73
N GLN A 370 -21.09 -22.04 1.62
CA GLN A 370 -20.70 -23.37 2.08
C GLN A 370 -20.46 -24.28 0.88
N TYR A 371 -19.34 -24.98 0.88
CA TYR A 371 -19.07 -26.06 -0.05
C TYR A 371 -19.60 -27.37 0.52
N ASP A 372 -20.62 -27.95 -0.13
CA ASP A 372 -21.12 -29.28 0.13
C ASP A 372 -20.29 -30.27 -0.68
N GLN A 373 -19.48 -31.07 0.02
CA GLN A 373 -18.62 -32.06 -0.61
C GLN A 373 -19.40 -33.19 -1.23
N ASP A 374 -20.52 -33.63 -0.62
CA ASP A 374 -21.30 -34.78 -1.08
C ASP A 374 -22.04 -34.43 -2.39
N ALA A 375 -22.66 -33.27 -2.41
CA ALA A 375 -23.39 -32.79 -3.59
C ALA A 375 -22.48 -32.16 -4.64
N ASN A 376 -21.23 -31.81 -4.32
CA ASN A 376 -20.30 -31.00 -5.12
C ASN A 376 -20.92 -29.67 -5.50
N LEU A 377 -21.45 -28.95 -4.52
CA LEU A 377 -22.25 -27.77 -4.72
C LEU A 377 -21.79 -26.65 -3.77
N VAL A 378 -21.79 -25.41 -4.25
CA VAL A 378 -21.56 -24.24 -3.40
C VAL A 378 -22.84 -23.45 -3.25
N LEU A 379 -23.28 -23.31 -2.00
CA LEU A 379 -24.53 -22.61 -1.68
C LEU A 379 -24.25 -21.35 -0.85
N PRO A 380 -24.93 -20.22 -1.13
CA PRO A 380 -24.87 -19.06 -0.27
C PRO A 380 -25.59 -19.35 1.05
N ARG A 381 -24.91 -19.08 2.18
CA ARG A 381 -25.43 -19.36 3.53
C ARG A 381 -25.75 -18.11 4.32
N ALA A 382 -24.88 -17.10 4.26
CA ALA A 382 -25.10 -15.83 4.94
C ALA A 382 -24.75 -14.68 4.00
N ARG A 383 -25.56 -13.63 3.99
CA ARG A 383 -25.33 -12.43 3.18
C ARG A 383 -25.56 -11.18 4.00
N LEU A 384 -24.62 -10.26 3.92
CA LEU A 384 -24.79 -8.92 4.49
C LEU A 384 -25.75 -8.07 3.65
N PRO A 385 -26.35 -7.03 4.24
CA PRO A 385 -27.17 -6.07 3.51
C PRO A 385 -26.41 -5.39 2.36
N ASP A 386 -27.12 -4.97 1.33
CA ASP A 386 -26.54 -4.32 0.16
C ASP A 386 -25.68 -3.11 0.55
N GLY A 387 -24.49 -3.04 -0.03
CA GLY A 387 -23.52 -1.97 0.21
C GLY A 387 -22.76 -2.07 1.54
N GLU A 388 -22.82 -3.20 2.22
CA GLU A 388 -22.02 -3.51 3.38
C GLU A 388 -21.01 -4.62 3.07
N ALA A 389 -19.76 -4.46 3.54
CA ALA A 389 -18.70 -5.43 3.34
C ALA A 389 -18.38 -6.20 4.62
N ILE A 390 -18.02 -7.46 4.47
CA ILE A 390 -17.46 -8.29 5.54
C ILE A 390 -16.05 -7.76 5.83
N THR A 391 -15.79 -7.44 7.08
CA THR A 391 -14.48 -6.96 7.56
C THR A 391 -13.82 -7.95 8.51
N GLY A 392 -14.52 -8.99 8.93
CA GLY A 392 -14.02 -10.05 9.77
C GLY A 392 -15.09 -11.11 9.98
N TYR A 393 -14.67 -12.24 10.51
CA TYR A 393 -15.57 -13.31 10.93
C TYR A 393 -14.93 -14.05 12.10
N GLY A 394 -15.74 -14.75 12.87
CA GLY A 394 -15.29 -15.54 13.99
C GLY A 394 -16.43 -16.37 14.60
N LYS A 395 -16.15 -16.98 15.72
CA LYS A 395 -17.15 -17.63 16.56
C LYS A 395 -17.34 -16.84 17.85
N ALA A 396 -18.55 -16.83 18.35
CA ALA A 396 -18.88 -16.38 19.69
C ALA A 396 -19.84 -17.44 20.29
N GLY A 397 -19.36 -18.19 21.28
CA GLY A 397 -20.04 -19.37 21.76
C GLY A 397 -20.29 -20.38 20.64
N ASP A 398 -21.55 -20.79 20.45
CA ASP A 398 -21.99 -21.67 19.35
C ASP A 398 -22.30 -20.89 18.07
N ASP A 399 -22.37 -19.56 18.11
CA ASP A 399 -22.74 -18.72 16.98
C ASP A 399 -21.56 -18.41 16.05
N PHE A 400 -21.85 -18.38 14.76
CA PHE A 400 -20.95 -17.81 13.75
C PHE A 400 -21.23 -16.32 13.59
N VAL A 401 -20.21 -15.49 13.76
CA VAL A 401 -20.36 -14.04 13.74
C VAL A 401 -19.65 -13.43 12.54
N LEU A 402 -20.39 -12.67 11.73
CA LEU A 402 -19.83 -11.81 10.70
C LEU A 402 -19.66 -10.39 11.24
N VAL A 403 -18.46 -9.86 11.10
CA VAL A 403 -18.14 -8.46 11.39
C VAL A 403 -18.33 -7.67 10.11
N GLY A 404 -19.43 -6.91 10.01
CA GLY A 404 -19.68 -5.99 8.92
C GLY A 404 -19.07 -4.61 9.17
N GLU A 405 -19.12 -3.73 8.17
CA GLU A 405 -18.64 -2.34 8.32
C GLU A 405 -19.50 -1.53 9.30
N ARG A 406 -20.78 -1.91 9.50
CA ARG A 406 -21.77 -1.15 10.28
C ARG A 406 -22.35 -1.91 11.46
N ALA A 407 -22.30 -3.25 11.43
CA ALA A 407 -22.90 -4.09 12.46
C ALA A 407 -22.18 -5.44 12.57
N LEU A 408 -22.35 -6.09 13.72
CA LEU A 408 -22.09 -7.52 13.91
C LEU A 408 -23.37 -8.29 13.58
N TYR A 409 -23.23 -9.42 12.92
CA TYR A 409 -24.32 -10.31 12.54
C TYR A 409 -24.05 -11.70 13.09
N PHE A 410 -24.89 -12.18 13.99
CA PHE A 410 -24.81 -13.48 14.60
C PHE A 410 -25.69 -14.45 13.83
N PHE A 411 -25.18 -15.65 13.58
CA PHE A 411 -25.87 -16.73 12.91
C PHE A 411 -25.70 -18.01 13.72
N ASP A 412 -26.75 -18.79 13.89
CA ASP A 412 -26.65 -20.10 14.52
C ASP A 412 -25.60 -20.97 13.78
N GLY A 413 -24.51 -21.29 14.48
CA GLY A 413 -23.41 -22.06 13.91
C GLY A 413 -23.81 -23.46 13.51
N ARG A 414 -24.81 -24.07 14.18
CA ARG A 414 -25.35 -25.39 13.83
C ARG A 414 -26.16 -25.35 12.53
N ALA A 415 -26.84 -24.25 12.27
CA ALA A 415 -27.59 -24.06 11.04
C ALA A 415 -26.69 -23.92 9.80
N LEU A 416 -25.43 -23.49 9.96
CA LEU A 416 -24.45 -23.48 8.86
C LEU A 416 -24.15 -24.88 8.33
N ASP A 417 -24.14 -25.90 9.22
CA ASP A 417 -23.78 -27.27 8.84
C ASP A 417 -24.96 -28.12 8.35
N GLY A 418 -26.20 -27.73 8.59
CA GLY A 418 -27.34 -28.65 8.46
C GLY A 418 -28.55 -28.20 7.67
N SER A 419 -28.68 -26.96 7.20
CA SER A 419 -29.87 -26.49 6.51
C SER A 419 -29.63 -25.96 5.10
N ASP A 420 -30.55 -26.24 4.20
CA ASP A 420 -30.60 -25.64 2.86
C ASP A 420 -31.11 -24.19 2.94
N GLY A 421 -30.51 -23.30 2.16
CA GLY A 421 -30.97 -21.93 2.01
C GLY A 421 -30.15 -20.86 2.75
N LEU A 422 -30.56 -19.62 2.56
CA LEU A 422 -29.91 -18.45 3.14
C LEU A 422 -30.36 -18.27 4.59
N LEU A 423 -29.40 -18.22 5.52
CA LEU A 423 -29.66 -17.97 6.93
C LEU A 423 -30.00 -16.49 7.16
N THR A 424 -30.94 -16.26 8.07
CA THR A 424 -31.19 -14.93 8.65
C THR A 424 -30.39 -14.78 9.92
N PRO A 425 -29.76 -13.60 10.18
CA PRO A 425 -29.05 -13.40 11.45
C PRO A 425 -30.03 -13.47 12.61
N SER A 426 -29.67 -14.23 13.65
CA SER A 426 -30.40 -14.30 14.93
C SER A 426 -30.35 -12.96 15.66
N LEU A 427 -29.18 -12.29 15.60
CA LEU A 427 -28.97 -11.01 16.25
C LEU A 427 -28.14 -10.09 15.35
N ARG A 428 -28.49 -8.79 15.35
CA ARG A 428 -27.73 -7.72 14.70
C ARG A 428 -27.40 -6.63 15.69
N VAL A 429 -26.10 -6.35 15.89
CA VAL A 429 -25.62 -5.32 16.83
C VAL A 429 -24.88 -4.22 16.07
N PRO A 430 -25.35 -2.97 16.10
CA PRO A 430 -24.67 -1.86 15.45
C PRO A 430 -23.28 -1.61 16.03
N VAL A 431 -22.28 -1.39 15.17
CA VAL A 431 -20.94 -0.95 15.58
C VAL A 431 -21.01 0.50 16.05
N PRO A 432 -20.57 0.84 17.29
CA PRO A 432 -20.74 2.18 17.85
C PRO A 432 -19.80 3.26 17.31
N GLY A 433 -18.96 2.93 16.32
CA GLY A 433 -17.99 3.84 15.71
C GLY A 433 -17.60 3.44 14.29
N ARG A 434 -16.42 3.83 13.85
CA ARG A 434 -15.89 3.41 12.56
C ARG A 434 -15.13 2.10 12.71
N ILE A 435 -15.39 1.14 11.84
CA ILE A 435 -14.78 -0.19 11.91
C ILE A 435 -13.24 -0.15 11.81
N GLY A 436 -12.68 0.81 11.05
CA GLY A 436 -11.25 0.99 10.92
C GLY A 436 -10.54 1.44 12.19
N ASP A 437 -11.26 2.00 13.16
CA ASP A 437 -10.72 2.43 14.45
C ASP A 437 -10.71 1.30 15.49
N ILE A 438 -11.41 0.19 15.22
CA ILE A 438 -11.53 -0.93 16.15
C ILE A 438 -10.25 -1.78 16.14
N GLN A 439 -9.66 -1.94 17.32
CA GLN A 439 -8.53 -2.86 17.57
C GLN A 439 -9.04 -4.29 17.73
N ARG A 440 -10.05 -4.47 18.58
CA ARG A 440 -10.67 -5.77 18.88
C ARG A 440 -12.09 -5.60 19.42
N ILE A 441 -12.85 -6.65 19.29
CA ILE A 441 -14.19 -6.78 19.86
C ILE A 441 -14.16 -8.05 20.72
N ASP A 442 -14.57 -7.95 21.97
CA ASP A 442 -14.70 -9.10 22.87
C ASP A 442 -16.17 -9.38 23.11
N ALA A 443 -16.57 -10.63 23.05
CA ALA A 443 -17.95 -11.09 23.22
C ALA A 443 -18.05 -12.04 24.42
N MET A 444 -18.98 -11.78 25.30
CA MET A 444 -19.35 -12.64 26.42
C MET A 444 -20.82 -12.99 26.32
N GLU A 445 -21.14 -14.28 26.32
CA GLU A 445 -22.51 -14.77 26.30
C GLU A 445 -23.20 -14.55 27.66
N LEU A 446 -24.45 -14.15 27.62
CA LEU A 446 -25.34 -14.02 28.79
C LEU A 446 -26.61 -14.84 28.53
N LEU A 447 -27.44 -15.02 29.56
CA LEU A 447 -28.66 -15.84 29.47
C LEU A 447 -29.69 -15.36 28.44
N ASP A 448 -29.68 -14.07 28.12
CA ASP A 448 -30.65 -13.41 27.24
C ASP A 448 -29.98 -12.51 26.20
N GLY A 449 -28.79 -12.96 25.70
CA GLY A 449 -28.04 -12.33 24.64
C GLY A 449 -26.55 -12.13 24.95
N TRP A 450 -25.97 -11.01 24.57
CA TRP A 450 -24.52 -10.79 24.57
C TRP A 450 -24.10 -9.53 25.28
N LEU A 451 -22.94 -9.56 25.92
CA LEU A 451 -22.19 -8.37 26.30
C LEU A 451 -20.99 -8.22 25.37
N LEU A 452 -20.89 -7.09 24.69
CA LEU A 452 -19.89 -6.83 23.65
C LEU A 452 -19.01 -5.65 24.04
N SER A 453 -17.71 -5.84 24.03
CA SER A 453 -16.72 -4.80 24.33
C SER A 453 -16.00 -4.39 23.05
N PHE A 454 -16.24 -3.16 22.59
CA PHE A 454 -15.59 -2.57 21.43
C PHE A 454 -14.42 -1.70 21.89
N SER A 455 -13.20 -2.07 21.51
CA SER A 455 -11.97 -1.33 21.82
C SER A 455 -11.47 -0.55 20.59
N PHE A 456 -11.60 0.77 20.63
CA PHE A 456 -11.20 1.70 19.56
C PHE A 456 -9.81 2.26 19.86
N ALA A 457 -8.76 1.49 19.54
CA ALA A 457 -7.37 1.85 19.83
C ALA A 457 -6.42 1.55 18.66
N ARG A 458 -6.95 1.29 17.45
CA ARG A 458 -6.15 0.82 16.31
C ARG A 458 -5.19 1.86 15.72
N SER A 459 -5.50 3.15 15.83
CA SER A 459 -4.73 4.20 15.17
C SER A 459 -3.96 5.08 16.17
N SER A 460 -2.77 4.61 16.55
CA SER A 460 -1.86 5.38 17.43
C SER A 460 -0.84 6.23 16.66
N TYR A 461 -0.52 5.88 15.42
CA TYR A 461 0.65 6.40 14.70
C TYR A 461 0.38 7.44 13.62
N ASN A 462 -0.86 7.52 13.12
CA ASN A 462 -1.18 8.39 11.99
C ASN A 462 -2.11 9.52 12.41
N ALA A 463 -2.12 10.62 11.68
CA ALA A 463 -3.12 11.68 11.83
C ALA A 463 -4.51 11.23 11.35
N GLU A 464 -4.87 9.97 11.62
CA GLU A 464 -6.13 9.31 11.25
C GLU A 464 -6.71 8.60 12.48
N GLY A 465 -8.01 8.35 12.46
CA GLY A 465 -8.73 7.61 13.48
C GLY A 465 -9.18 8.43 14.69
N ALA A 466 -10.13 7.87 15.43
CA ALA A 466 -10.69 8.46 16.64
C ALA A 466 -9.66 8.61 17.78
N GLU A 467 -10.00 9.40 18.79
CA GLU A 467 -9.35 9.31 20.10
C GLU A 467 -9.63 7.92 20.69
N PRO A 468 -8.66 7.26 21.36
CA PRO A 468 -8.86 5.92 21.89
C PRO A 468 -9.93 5.87 22.96
N TRP A 469 -10.82 4.88 22.87
CA TRP A 469 -11.90 4.66 23.83
C TRP A 469 -12.39 3.23 23.77
N GLN A 470 -13.08 2.77 24.84
CA GLN A 470 -13.75 1.49 24.92
C GLN A 470 -15.22 1.72 25.18
N GLN A 471 -16.10 0.93 24.54
CA GLN A 471 -17.53 0.93 24.80
C GLN A 471 -18.03 -0.50 24.98
N ILE A 472 -18.79 -0.72 26.03
CA ILE A 472 -19.45 -1.99 26.30
C ILE A 472 -20.95 -1.82 25.99
N VAL A 473 -21.45 -2.73 25.19
CA VAL A 473 -22.84 -2.77 24.71
C VAL A 473 -23.49 -4.06 25.18
N ARG A 474 -24.63 -3.96 25.83
CA ARG A 474 -25.53 -5.08 26.12
C ARG A 474 -26.45 -5.26 24.92
N ALA A 475 -26.40 -6.41 24.28
CA ALA A 475 -27.28 -6.80 23.19
C ALA A 475 -28.20 -7.92 23.67
N PHE A 476 -29.50 -7.75 23.48
CA PHE A 476 -30.55 -8.68 23.88
C PHE A 476 -30.99 -9.53 22.66
N ASP A 477 -31.45 -10.74 22.91
CA ASP A 477 -31.93 -11.65 21.86
C ASP A 477 -33.13 -11.08 21.09
N ASP A 478 -33.86 -10.12 21.66
CA ASP A 478 -34.94 -9.40 20.99
C ASP A 478 -34.46 -8.32 19.98
N GLY A 479 -33.13 -8.19 19.79
CA GLY A 479 -32.51 -7.23 18.87
C GLY A 479 -32.27 -5.84 19.45
N ARG A 480 -32.67 -5.56 20.71
CA ARG A 480 -32.33 -4.30 21.40
C ARG A 480 -30.84 -4.30 21.78
N SER A 481 -30.23 -3.13 21.74
CA SER A 481 -28.88 -2.93 22.24
C SER A 481 -28.77 -1.64 23.06
N VAL A 482 -28.06 -1.70 24.19
CA VAL A 482 -27.89 -0.57 25.11
C VAL A 482 -26.42 -0.43 25.47
N THR A 483 -25.89 0.80 25.44
CA THR A 483 -24.55 1.09 25.94
C THR A 483 -24.57 1.08 27.49
N VAL A 484 -23.81 0.17 28.08
CA VAL A 484 -23.75 0.00 29.54
C VAL A 484 -22.50 0.63 30.18
N ALA A 485 -21.43 0.81 29.37
CA ALA A 485 -20.22 1.46 29.84
C ALA A 485 -19.49 2.15 28.67
N ARG A 486 -18.81 3.26 28.98
CA ARG A 486 -17.89 3.92 28.07
C ARG A 486 -16.74 4.53 28.85
N ARG A 487 -15.50 4.23 28.46
CA ARG A 487 -14.30 4.83 29.03
C ARG A 487 -13.36 5.37 27.99
N ARG A 488 -12.60 6.41 28.33
CA ARG A 488 -11.48 6.86 27.52
C ARG A 488 -10.27 5.99 27.80
N ILE A 489 -9.47 5.77 26.76
CA ILE A 489 -8.19 5.10 26.84
C ILE A 489 -7.11 6.17 26.70
N ALA A 490 -6.10 6.12 27.56
CA ALA A 490 -4.98 7.06 27.50
C ALA A 490 -4.06 6.73 26.32
N ARG A 491 -3.46 7.76 25.75
CA ARG A 491 -2.44 7.57 24.72
C ARG A 491 -1.08 7.30 25.35
N ASP A 492 -0.40 6.28 24.82
CA ASP A 492 0.96 5.96 25.22
C ASP A 492 2.01 6.73 24.41
N TYR A 493 1.61 7.28 23.26
CA TYR A 493 2.50 8.00 22.36
C TYR A 493 2.33 9.52 22.45
N PRO A 494 3.45 10.29 22.39
CA PRO A 494 3.37 11.75 22.33
C PRO A 494 2.56 12.23 21.13
N GLN A 495 1.78 13.32 21.30
CA GLN A 495 0.98 13.89 20.22
C GLN A 495 1.81 14.25 18.97
N ALA A 496 3.01 14.78 19.16
CA ALA A 496 3.92 15.10 18.06
C ALA A 496 4.23 13.87 17.19
N TRP A 497 4.30 12.69 17.82
CA TRP A 497 4.58 11.42 17.12
C TRP A 497 3.40 11.01 16.22
N ARG A 498 2.18 11.12 16.73
CA ARG A 498 0.97 10.81 15.94
C ARG A 498 0.83 11.69 14.69
N TYR A 499 1.26 12.95 14.77
CA TYR A 499 1.10 13.92 13.70
C TYR A 499 2.41 14.21 12.94
N GLN A 500 3.46 13.38 13.09
CA GLN A 500 4.77 13.59 12.50
C GLN A 500 4.74 13.72 10.98
N ASP A 501 3.85 13.00 10.30
CA ASP A 501 3.69 13.07 8.86
C ASP A 501 2.84 14.26 8.41
N TRP A 502 2.01 14.79 9.32
CA TRP A 502 1.05 15.83 9.02
C TRP A 502 1.64 17.24 9.19
N PHE A 503 2.27 17.55 10.33
CA PHE A 503 2.68 18.92 10.65
C PHE A 503 3.76 19.51 9.73
N PRO A 504 4.68 18.73 9.11
CA PRO A 504 5.66 19.33 8.19
C PRO A 504 5.03 19.91 6.94
N SER A 505 3.92 19.32 6.47
CA SER A 505 3.11 19.82 5.36
C SER A 505 1.72 19.18 5.35
N PRO A 506 0.71 19.82 5.95
CA PRO A 506 -0.66 19.31 5.94
C PRO A 506 -1.22 19.06 4.53
N VAL A 507 -0.82 19.88 3.57
CA VAL A 507 -1.27 19.75 2.16
C VAL A 507 -0.67 18.50 1.50
N LEU A 508 0.64 18.26 1.65
CA LEU A 508 1.27 17.06 1.08
C LEU A 508 0.72 15.78 1.74
N TYR A 509 0.48 15.81 3.04
CA TYR A 509 -0.19 14.71 3.73
C TYR A 509 -1.59 14.44 3.15
N ALA A 510 -2.39 15.48 2.93
CA ALA A 510 -3.71 15.34 2.33
C ALA A 510 -3.66 14.80 0.89
N VAL A 511 -2.71 15.26 0.08
CA VAL A 511 -2.48 14.77 -1.29
C VAL A 511 -2.06 13.30 -1.28
N GLN A 512 -1.13 12.92 -0.41
CA GLN A 512 -0.68 11.54 -0.26
C GLN A 512 -1.83 10.61 0.18
N LYS A 513 -2.65 11.06 1.14
CA LYS A 513 -3.83 10.31 1.60
C LYS A 513 -4.87 10.14 0.49
N ALA A 514 -5.16 11.20 -0.25
CA ALA A 514 -6.09 11.16 -1.38
C ALA A 514 -5.58 10.21 -2.48
N ALA A 515 -4.30 10.27 -2.81
CA ALA A 515 -3.67 9.37 -3.78
C ALA A 515 -3.70 7.90 -3.29
N LYS A 516 -3.37 7.65 -2.02
CA LYS A 516 -3.47 6.32 -1.42
C LYS A 516 -4.87 5.74 -1.57
N ASN A 517 -5.91 6.51 -1.24
CA ASN A 517 -7.30 6.06 -1.36
C ASN A 517 -7.73 5.85 -2.82
N ALA A 518 -7.30 6.73 -3.73
CA ALA A 518 -7.65 6.64 -5.15
C ALA A 518 -7.05 5.41 -5.85
N PHE A 519 -5.83 5.02 -5.47
CA PHE A 519 -5.11 3.91 -6.11
C PHE A 519 -5.20 2.57 -5.35
N ALA A 520 -5.63 2.56 -4.10
CA ALA A 520 -5.68 1.34 -3.29
C ALA A 520 -6.72 0.32 -3.81
N GLY A 521 -7.82 0.77 -4.43
CA GLY A 521 -8.87 -0.14 -4.92
C GLY A 521 -9.43 -1.01 -3.79
N ALA A 522 -9.36 -2.34 -3.98
CA ALA A 522 -9.80 -3.33 -2.99
C ALA A 522 -8.94 -3.35 -1.72
N MET A 523 -7.72 -2.83 -1.79
CA MET A 523 -6.79 -2.69 -0.64
C MET A 523 -6.99 -1.37 0.10
N ALA A 524 -8.08 -0.64 -0.15
CA ALA A 524 -8.40 0.57 0.60
C ALA A 524 -8.50 0.25 2.10
N PRO A 525 -7.86 1.04 2.97
CA PRO A 525 -7.97 0.82 4.40
C PRO A 525 -9.42 0.94 4.85
N LEU A 526 -9.78 0.18 5.88
CA LEU A 526 -11.09 0.28 6.49
C LEU A 526 -11.39 1.74 6.89
N PRO A 527 -12.64 2.20 6.75
CA PRO A 527 -13.00 3.58 7.04
C PRO A 527 -12.72 3.94 8.51
N MET A 528 -11.87 4.92 8.72
CA MET A 528 -11.53 5.49 10.03
C MET A 528 -12.23 6.83 10.23
N ALA A 529 -12.42 7.22 11.49
CA ALA A 529 -12.86 8.58 11.81
C ALA A 529 -11.75 9.60 11.48
N PRO A 530 -12.11 10.85 11.14
CA PRO A 530 -11.13 11.91 10.99
C PRO A 530 -10.47 12.19 12.36
N ALA A 531 -9.14 12.25 12.38
CA ALA A 531 -8.41 12.57 13.59
C ALA A 531 -8.64 14.04 13.99
N PRO A 532 -8.99 14.30 15.25
CA PRO A 532 -9.07 15.66 15.77
C PRO A 532 -7.65 16.23 15.92
N VAL A 533 -7.23 17.10 15.00
CA VAL A 533 -5.89 17.71 15.07
C VAL A 533 -5.81 18.67 16.26
N PRO A 534 -4.93 18.45 17.26
CA PRO A 534 -4.80 19.31 18.42
C PRO A 534 -4.37 20.73 18.05
N ARG A 535 -4.81 21.74 18.81
CA ARG A 535 -4.43 23.15 18.58
C ARG A 535 -2.91 23.35 18.55
N ALA A 536 -2.17 22.67 19.42
CA ALA A 536 -0.70 22.73 19.43
C ALA A 536 -0.09 22.31 18.08
N MET A 537 -0.61 21.24 17.46
CA MET A 537 -0.14 20.77 16.14
C MET A 537 -0.53 21.74 15.03
N GLN A 538 -1.73 22.35 15.10
CA GLN A 538 -2.15 23.38 14.15
C GLN A 538 -1.24 24.61 14.22
N VAL A 539 -0.93 25.08 15.44
CA VAL A 539 -0.01 26.21 15.66
C VAL A 539 1.39 25.86 15.15
N LEU A 540 1.90 24.65 15.45
CA LEU A 540 3.20 24.20 14.95
C LEU A 540 3.24 24.19 13.41
N ALA A 541 2.23 23.62 12.76
CA ALA A 541 2.17 23.60 11.29
C ALA A 541 2.08 25.04 10.72
N GLY A 542 1.25 25.91 11.30
CA GLY A 542 1.16 27.32 10.91
C GLY A 542 2.48 28.08 11.08
N ALA A 543 3.18 27.85 12.18
CA ALA A 543 4.50 28.45 12.44
C ALA A 543 5.53 27.96 11.40
N LEU A 544 5.54 26.65 11.07
CA LEU A 544 6.43 26.11 10.02
C LEU A 544 6.11 26.68 8.64
N MET A 545 4.83 26.85 8.30
CA MET A 545 4.41 27.48 7.04
C MET A 545 4.88 28.95 6.96
N LEU A 546 4.74 29.71 8.05
CA LEU A 546 5.21 31.09 8.14
C LEU A 546 6.73 31.17 8.02
N LEU A 547 7.47 30.37 8.80
CA LEU A 547 8.93 30.31 8.74
C LEU A 547 9.43 29.91 7.35
N SER A 548 8.75 28.96 6.71
CA SER A 548 9.07 28.53 5.34
C SER A 548 8.84 29.65 4.33
N THR A 549 7.77 30.45 4.50
CA THR A 549 7.51 31.63 3.67
C THR A 549 8.60 32.69 3.84
N LEU A 550 8.96 33.02 5.08
CA LEU A 550 10.02 33.99 5.39
C LEU A 550 11.39 33.49 4.87
N GLY A 551 11.70 32.22 5.07
CA GLY A 551 12.91 31.59 4.54
C GLY A 551 12.95 31.62 3.01
N ALA A 552 11.81 31.40 2.34
CA ALA A 552 11.70 31.52 0.89
C ALA A 552 11.89 32.96 0.42
N LEU A 553 11.27 33.95 1.07
CA LEU A 553 11.47 35.39 0.77
C LEU A 553 12.94 35.78 0.89
N TRP A 554 13.63 35.32 1.92
CA TRP A 554 15.06 35.55 2.10
C TRP A 554 15.89 34.86 1.01
N ARG A 555 15.58 33.60 0.69
CA ARG A 555 16.33 32.79 -0.28
C ARG A 555 16.18 33.32 -1.72
N VAL A 556 14.97 33.63 -2.17
CA VAL A 556 14.74 34.07 -3.55
C VAL A 556 15.41 35.42 -3.88
N ARG A 557 15.67 36.27 -2.88
CA ARG A 557 16.45 37.51 -3.05
C ARG A 557 17.92 37.25 -3.41
N ARG A 558 18.43 36.07 -3.03
CA ARG A 558 19.81 35.65 -3.27
C ARG A 558 19.96 34.71 -4.47
N THR A 559 18.93 34.55 -5.28
CA THR A 559 18.91 33.69 -6.46
C THR A 559 18.65 34.48 -7.74
N ASP A 560 19.03 33.91 -8.90
CA ASP A 560 18.80 34.52 -10.23
C ASP A 560 17.42 34.21 -10.82
N LEU A 561 16.45 33.91 -9.99
CA LEU A 561 15.10 33.60 -10.45
C LEU A 561 14.38 34.84 -10.98
N PRO A 562 13.63 34.73 -12.09
CA PRO A 562 12.77 35.81 -12.58
C PRO A 562 11.62 36.07 -11.60
N ARG A 563 11.10 37.31 -11.60
CA ARG A 563 10.03 37.73 -10.66
C ARG A 563 8.86 36.77 -10.53
N PRO A 564 8.25 36.23 -11.63
CA PRO A 564 7.13 35.31 -11.49
C PRO A 564 7.55 34.00 -10.78
N ALA A 565 8.72 33.44 -11.06
CA ALA A 565 9.21 32.25 -10.39
C ALA A 565 9.47 32.47 -8.89
N ARG A 566 9.96 33.70 -8.50
CA ARG A 566 10.13 34.06 -7.08
C ARG A 566 8.80 34.05 -6.34
N ILE A 567 7.75 34.65 -6.95
CA ILE A 567 6.40 34.67 -6.35
C ILE A 567 5.86 33.25 -6.22
N THR A 568 5.96 32.46 -7.28
CA THR A 568 5.49 31.04 -7.26
C THR A 568 6.17 30.23 -6.16
N TRP A 569 7.50 30.35 -5.98
CA TRP A 569 8.21 29.64 -4.93
C TRP A 569 7.83 30.10 -3.53
N VAL A 570 7.64 31.41 -3.31
CA VAL A 570 7.19 31.94 -2.02
C VAL A 570 5.80 31.40 -1.66
N LEU A 571 4.87 31.42 -2.62
CA LEU A 571 3.53 30.84 -2.44
C LEU A 571 3.59 29.34 -2.20
N ALA A 572 4.40 28.61 -2.98
CA ALA A 572 4.59 27.17 -2.78
C ALA A 572 5.13 26.85 -1.38
N CYS A 573 6.11 27.60 -0.88
CA CYS A 573 6.64 27.43 0.48
C CYS A 573 5.63 27.81 1.56
N GLY A 574 4.74 28.78 1.30
CA GLY A 574 3.64 29.11 2.19
C GLY A 574 2.59 28.01 2.32
N VAL A 575 2.31 27.30 1.21
CA VAL A 575 1.29 26.23 1.17
C VAL A 575 1.87 24.86 1.51
N LEU A 576 3.02 24.50 0.92
CA LEU A 576 3.65 23.19 1.08
C LEU A 576 4.70 23.14 2.19
N SER A 577 4.94 24.28 2.87
CA SER A 577 5.76 24.40 4.07
C SER A 577 7.24 23.94 3.89
N VAL A 578 7.82 23.31 4.90
CA VAL A 578 9.24 22.93 4.97
C VAL A 578 9.73 22.14 3.77
N PRO A 579 9.01 21.13 3.23
CA PRO A 579 9.47 20.37 2.07
C PRO A 579 9.71 21.25 0.82
N ALA A 580 8.84 22.25 0.58
CA ALA A 580 9.00 23.16 -0.54
C ALA A 580 10.19 24.12 -0.34
N LEU A 581 10.44 24.56 0.88
CA LEU A 581 11.62 25.36 1.21
C LEU A 581 12.92 24.57 0.97
N MET A 582 12.97 23.31 1.43
CA MET A 582 14.11 22.42 1.18
C MET A 582 14.31 22.18 -0.32
N ALA A 583 13.24 21.97 -1.08
CA ALA A 583 13.28 21.82 -2.53
C ALA A 583 13.81 23.09 -3.22
N LEU A 584 13.37 24.28 -2.81
CA LEU A 584 13.88 25.56 -3.29
C LEU A 584 15.39 25.68 -3.07
N TRP A 585 15.87 25.29 -1.89
CA TRP A 585 17.30 25.34 -1.55
C TRP A 585 18.13 24.35 -2.37
N ALA A 586 17.63 23.16 -2.59
CA ALA A 586 18.30 22.13 -3.39
C ALA A 586 18.36 22.51 -4.89
N MET A 587 17.28 23.10 -5.43
CA MET A 587 17.19 23.41 -6.85
C MET A 587 17.86 24.73 -7.25
N HIS A 588 17.89 25.71 -6.35
CA HIS A 588 18.37 27.05 -6.66
C HIS A 588 19.46 27.48 -5.65
N PRO A 589 20.75 27.22 -5.92
CA PRO A 589 21.85 27.67 -5.08
C PRO A 589 21.86 29.21 -4.99
N ALA A 590 22.41 29.76 -3.91
CA ALA A 590 22.65 31.18 -3.81
C ALA A 590 23.66 31.65 -4.87
N ARG A 591 23.58 32.91 -5.26
CA ARG A 591 24.62 33.54 -6.05
C ARG A 591 25.96 33.45 -5.31
N GLU A 592 26.98 33.01 -5.99
CA GLU A 592 28.34 33.19 -5.51
C GLU A 592 28.67 34.67 -5.63
N THR A 593 28.83 35.36 -4.51
CA THR A 593 29.42 36.69 -4.50
C THR A 593 30.91 36.49 -4.77
N VAL A 594 31.33 36.73 -6.01
CA VAL A 594 32.77 36.88 -6.32
C VAL A 594 33.23 38.09 -5.53
N PRO A 595 34.24 37.94 -4.64
CA PRO A 595 34.82 39.10 -3.93
C PRO A 595 35.28 40.12 -4.96
N ASP A 596 34.94 41.40 -4.74
CA ASP A 596 35.31 42.50 -5.64
C ASP A 596 36.80 42.59 -5.93
N ASP A 597 37.63 42.06 -5.04
CA ASP A 597 39.11 41.99 -5.16
C ASP A 597 39.59 41.12 -6.34
N LEU A 598 38.76 40.16 -6.83
CA LEU A 598 39.06 39.33 -7.99
C LEU A 598 38.58 39.91 -9.32
N VAL A 599 37.75 40.96 -9.28
CA VAL A 599 37.23 41.65 -10.48
C VAL A 599 38.16 42.80 -10.88
N ALA A 600 39.09 43.24 -10.02
CA ALA A 600 39.88 44.49 -10.16
C ALA A 600 41.23 44.34 -10.89
N HIS A 601 41.50 43.23 -11.58
CA HIS A 601 42.67 43.16 -12.47
C HIS A 601 42.24 42.90 -13.92
N PRO A 602 42.00 44.00 -14.72
CA PRO A 602 42.21 43.86 -16.15
C PRO A 602 43.69 43.59 -16.36
N ALA A 603 44.03 42.38 -16.84
CA ALA A 603 45.37 42.09 -17.28
C ALA A 603 45.81 43.11 -18.32
N MET A 604 46.67 44.03 -17.94
CA MET A 604 47.53 44.76 -18.89
C MET A 604 48.61 43.75 -19.33
N ALA A 605 48.45 43.23 -20.50
CA ALA A 605 49.52 42.78 -21.37
C ALA A 605 49.03 42.72 -22.81
#